data_3f5fbf7ff3b3dd93a24b9197803e73cb
#
_entry.id   3f5fbf7ff3b3dd93a24b9197803e73cb
#
_cell.length_a   1.000
_cell.length_b   1.000
_cell.length_c   1.000
_cell.angle_alpha   90.00
_cell.angle_beta   90.00
_cell.angle_gamma   90.00
#
_symmetry.space_group_name_H-M   'P 1'
#
loop_
_entity.id
_entity.type
_entity.pdbx_description
1 polymer ?
#
loop_
_entity_poly.entity_id
_entity_poly.type
_entity_poly.pdbx_seq_one_letter_code
_entity_poly.pdbx_strand_id
1 'polypeptide(L)'
;DKEHVVIVELKQWGEAFKVTDKDNIVSTFLGGGIREVTHPSYQAWSYCSLIENFNEDVQNRPIKLHPCAFLHNFDESISPELRDPIYNDILNISPMFTLGQMDSLRNFIKTYIPKPDTTNIMESIEHGKLRPSKSLQDSILNMLKGNKEFVLIDDQKVEFEQIKKAALDAIKSNQKTVYIVRGGPGTGKSVVAINLLAECIHNGYMAQYITSNAAPRNVYSTMLQKGFK
;
A
#
# COMPACT_ATOMS: atom_id res chain seq x y z
N ASP A 1 0.31 -10.90 -27.40
CA ASP A 1 0.80 -11.60 -26.23
C ASP A 1 1.00 -10.62 -25.08
N LYS A 2 0.65 -11.04 -23.85
CA LYS A 2 0.74 -10.20 -22.68
C LYS A 2 2.14 -10.25 -22.11
N GLU A 3 2.69 -9.10 -21.74
CA GLU A 3 3.96 -9.00 -21.04
C GLU A 3 3.72 -9.13 -19.52
N HIS A 4 4.57 -9.88 -18.83
CA HIS A 4 4.41 -10.15 -17.41
C HIS A 4 5.68 -9.77 -16.66
N VAL A 5 5.54 -9.17 -15.49
CA VAL A 5 6.63 -8.87 -14.55
C VAL A 5 6.24 -9.38 -13.18
N VAL A 6 7.15 -10.06 -12.51
CA VAL A 6 6.98 -10.48 -11.10
C VAL A 6 7.76 -9.52 -10.22
N ILE A 7 7.11 -8.96 -9.22
CA ILE A 7 7.72 -8.12 -8.19
C ILE A 7 7.80 -8.93 -6.91
N VAL A 8 9.03 -9.15 -6.44
CA VAL A 8 9.30 -9.94 -5.24
C VAL A 8 9.82 -9.03 -4.14
N GLU A 9 9.04 -8.86 -3.08
CA GLU A 9 9.51 -8.22 -1.85
C GLU A 9 10.32 -9.21 -1.03
N LEU A 10 11.57 -8.88 -0.75
CA LEU A 10 12.48 -9.76 0.00
C LEU A 10 12.61 -9.30 1.46
N LYS A 11 12.37 -10.21 2.40
CA LYS A 11 12.58 -9.95 3.83
C LYS A 11 13.50 -10.99 4.45
N GLN A 12 14.36 -10.49 5.34
CA GLN A 12 15.28 -11.32 6.13
C GLN A 12 14.79 -11.48 7.58
N TRP A 13 13.48 -11.40 7.81
CA TRP A 13 12.91 -11.52 9.15
C TRP A 13 13.00 -12.97 9.64
N GLY A 14 13.32 -13.14 10.93
CA GLY A 14 13.23 -14.46 11.58
C GLY A 14 11.88 -14.65 12.27
N GLU A 15 11.23 -13.56 12.67
CA GLU A 15 9.94 -13.58 13.35
C GLU A 15 9.13 -12.32 13.02
N ALA A 16 7.81 -12.43 13.10
CA ALA A 16 6.90 -11.30 12.98
C ALA A 16 5.57 -11.65 13.66
N PHE A 17 4.89 -10.64 14.18
CA PHE A 17 3.65 -10.78 14.96
C PHE A 17 2.53 -9.97 14.33
N LYS A 18 1.31 -10.45 14.43
CA LYS A 18 0.14 -9.72 13.95
C LYS A 18 -0.17 -8.50 14.80
N VAL A 19 -0.76 -7.50 14.17
CA VAL A 19 -1.32 -6.32 14.81
C VAL A 19 -2.81 -6.26 14.47
N THR A 20 -3.67 -6.48 15.47
CA THR A 20 -5.11 -6.73 15.24
C THR A 20 -5.91 -5.51 14.87
N ASP A 21 -5.51 -4.33 15.34
CA ASP A 21 -6.29 -3.10 15.21
C ASP A 21 -5.87 -2.21 14.02
N LYS A 22 -5.01 -2.73 13.13
CA LYS A 22 -4.42 -2.00 12.00
C LYS A 22 -4.41 -2.87 10.76
N ASP A 23 -4.96 -2.34 9.68
CA ASP A 23 -5.07 -3.05 8.41
C ASP A 23 -3.70 -3.22 7.73
N ASN A 24 -3.31 -4.47 7.44
CA ASN A 24 -2.05 -4.84 6.79
C ASN A 24 -0.77 -4.32 7.50
N ILE A 25 -0.82 -4.18 8.82
CA ILE A 25 0.33 -3.88 9.67
C ILE A 25 0.73 -5.12 10.47
N VAL A 26 2.02 -5.32 10.61
CA VAL A 26 2.63 -6.37 11.43
C VAL A 26 3.71 -5.75 12.31
N SER A 27 4.15 -6.43 13.34
CA SER A 27 5.31 -6.03 14.13
C SER A 27 6.44 -7.04 13.99
N THR A 28 7.67 -6.54 13.93
CA THR A 28 8.88 -7.36 13.84
C THR A 28 10.07 -6.64 14.49
N PHE A 29 11.13 -7.37 14.75
CA PHE A 29 12.35 -6.81 15.33
C PHE A 29 13.21 -6.17 14.25
N LEU A 30 13.36 -4.84 14.30
CA LEU A 30 14.16 -4.05 13.35
C LEU A 30 14.94 -2.94 14.07
N GLY A 31 16.21 -2.80 13.72
CA GLY A 31 17.03 -1.70 14.23
C GLY A 31 17.16 -1.65 15.76
N GLY A 32 17.19 -2.82 16.41
CA GLY A 32 17.33 -2.93 17.86
C GLY A 32 16.05 -2.84 18.69
N GLY A 33 14.88 -2.89 18.05
CA GLY A 33 13.58 -2.88 18.74
C GLY A 33 12.44 -3.46 17.92
N ILE A 34 11.32 -3.73 18.58
CA ILE A 34 10.08 -4.12 17.90
C ILE A 34 9.49 -2.88 17.23
N ARG A 35 9.18 -3.01 15.94
CA ARG A 35 8.58 -1.93 15.14
C ARG A 35 7.38 -2.45 14.36
N GLU A 36 6.38 -1.61 14.24
CA GLU A 36 5.27 -1.81 13.32
C GLU A 36 5.69 -1.42 11.91
N VAL A 37 5.39 -2.30 10.98
CA VAL A 37 5.71 -2.14 9.54
C VAL A 37 4.57 -2.71 8.71
N THR A 38 4.56 -2.42 7.42
CA THR A 38 3.59 -3.01 6.49
C THR A 38 3.82 -4.52 6.35
N HIS A 39 2.72 -5.27 6.20
CA HIS A 39 2.78 -6.68 5.84
C HIS A 39 3.55 -6.87 4.53
N PRO A 40 4.47 -7.85 4.39
CA PRO A 40 5.30 -8.01 3.20
C PRO A 40 4.50 -8.15 1.89
N SER A 41 3.39 -8.87 1.92
CA SER A 41 2.48 -8.99 0.77
C SER A 41 1.85 -7.64 0.39
N TYR A 42 1.47 -6.82 1.38
CA TYR A 42 0.97 -5.47 1.12
C TYR A 42 2.05 -4.59 0.49
N GLN A 43 3.27 -4.69 0.98
CA GLN A 43 4.40 -3.92 0.46
C GLN A 43 4.66 -4.24 -1.02
N ALA A 44 4.74 -5.53 -1.38
CA ALA A 44 4.89 -5.95 -2.78
C ALA A 44 3.74 -5.45 -3.67
N TRP A 45 2.51 -5.59 -3.21
CA TRP A 45 1.33 -5.10 -3.92
C TRP A 45 1.34 -3.57 -4.07
N SER A 46 1.74 -2.84 -3.03
CA SER A 46 1.78 -1.38 -3.07
C SER A 46 2.78 -0.85 -4.11
N TYR A 47 3.90 -1.52 -4.29
CA TYR A 47 4.87 -1.19 -5.34
C TYR A 47 4.34 -1.50 -6.74
N CYS A 48 3.65 -2.64 -6.93
CA CYS A 48 2.94 -2.89 -8.19
C CYS A 48 1.95 -1.78 -8.52
N SER A 49 1.11 -1.43 -7.56
CA SER A 49 0.12 -0.35 -7.73
C SER A 49 0.76 1.01 -8.01
N LEU A 50 1.91 1.30 -7.38
CA LEU A 50 2.66 2.52 -7.68
C LEU A 50 3.15 2.54 -9.13
N ILE A 51 3.73 1.44 -9.60
CA ILE A 51 4.23 1.33 -10.98
C ILE A 51 3.06 1.42 -11.97
N GLU A 52 1.96 0.70 -11.76
CA GLU A 52 0.77 0.75 -12.62
C GLU A 52 0.18 2.16 -12.71
N ASN A 53 0.16 2.90 -11.61
CA ASN A 53 -0.44 4.23 -11.57
C ASN A 53 0.46 5.36 -12.05
N PHE A 54 1.78 5.17 -12.08
CA PHE A 54 2.71 6.26 -12.39
C PHE A 54 3.68 5.98 -13.54
N ASN A 55 3.82 4.75 -14.02
CA ASN A 55 4.71 4.45 -15.13
C ASN A 55 3.97 4.48 -16.48
N GLU A 56 4.36 5.40 -17.36
CA GLU A 56 3.69 5.61 -18.67
C GLU A 56 3.76 4.36 -19.56
N ASP A 57 4.88 3.62 -19.54
CA ASP A 57 5.04 2.43 -20.37
C ASP A 57 4.15 1.30 -19.91
N VAL A 58 4.02 1.09 -18.58
CA VAL A 58 3.10 0.10 -18.02
C VAL A 58 1.64 0.43 -18.33
N GLN A 59 1.29 1.74 -18.35
CA GLN A 59 -0.07 2.18 -18.69
C GLN A 59 -0.41 2.01 -20.18
N ASN A 60 0.57 2.18 -21.07
CA ASN A 60 0.37 2.15 -22.51
C ASN A 60 0.59 0.77 -23.14
N ARG A 61 1.27 -0.15 -22.45
CA ARG A 61 1.54 -1.52 -22.90
C ARG A 61 0.70 -2.53 -22.09
N PRO A 62 0.40 -3.70 -22.62
CA PRO A 62 -0.35 -4.74 -21.90
C PRO A 62 0.50 -5.46 -20.84
N ILE A 63 1.33 -4.73 -20.09
CA ILE A 63 2.18 -5.25 -19.03
C ILE A 63 1.33 -5.57 -17.80
N LYS A 64 1.49 -6.77 -17.26
CA LYS A 64 0.84 -7.20 -16.01
C LYS A 64 1.88 -7.42 -14.92
N LEU A 65 1.66 -6.80 -13.77
CA LEU A 65 2.50 -6.93 -12.60
C LEU A 65 1.94 -7.99 -11.64
N HIS A 66 2.82 -8.84 -11.13
CA HIS A 66 2.47 -9.93 -10.22
C HIS A 66 3.28 -9.80 -8.93
N PRO A 67 2.68 -9.25 -7.87
CA PRO A 67 3.36 -9.09 -6.59
C PRO A 67 3.46 -10.42 -5.84
N CYS A 68 4.56 -10.63 -5.14
CA CYS A 68 4.69 -11.64 -4.10
C CYS A 68 5.75 -11.23 -3.08
N ALA A 69 5.75 -11.87 -1.91
CA ALA A 69 6.77 -11.67 -0.90
C ALA A 69 7.55 -12.96 -0.66
N PHE A 70 8.85 -12.87 -0.38
CA PHE A 70 9.68 -13.98 0.03
C PHE A 70 10.48 -13.67 1.28
N LEU A 71 10.16 -14.40 2.35
CA LEU A 71 10.78 -14.29 3.65
C LEU A 71 11.72 -15.49 3.86
N HIS A 72 12.93 -15.41 3.34
CA HIS A 72 13.81 -16.57 3.21
C HIS A 72 14.33 -17.17 4.54
N ASN A 73 14.29 -16.40 5.64
CA ASN A 73 14.69 -16.84 6.98
C ASN A 73 13.48 -17.08 7.91
N PHE A 74 12.27 -16.82 7.46
CA PHE A 74 11.07 -16.89 8.28
C PHE A 74 10.52 -18.31 8.34
N ASP A 75 10.54 -18.90 9.52
CA ASP A 75 9.95 -20.22 9.76
C ASP A 75 8.49 -20.07 10.20
N GLU A 76 7.58 -20.33 9.31
CA GLU A 76 6.14 -20.24 9.52
C GLU A 76 5.61 -21.23 10.59
N SER A 77 6.32 -22.33 10.83
CA SER A 77 5.96 -23.29 11.87
C SER A 77 6.15 -22.71 13.28
N ILE A 78 7.06 -21.76 13.42
CA ILE A 78 7.35 -21.08 14.69
C ILE A 78 6.45 -19.84 14.86
N SER A 79 6.18 -19.11 13.79
CA SER A 79 5.41 -17.86 13.82
C SER A 79 4.39 -17.81 12.68
N PRO A 80 3.22 -18.45 12.84
CA PRO A 80 2.20 -18.52 11.78
C PRO A 80 1.40 -17.23 11.60
N GLU A 81 1.64 -16.21 12.38
CA GLU A 81 0.79 -15.02 12.50
C GLU A 81 0.69 -14.18 11.24
N LEU A 82 1.67 -14.25 10.32
CA LEU A 82 1.61 -13.57 9.02
C LEU A 82 0.55 -14.19 8.08
N ARG A 83 0.02 -15.37 8.39
CA ARG A 83 -1.10 -15.99 7.68
C ARG A 83 -2.41 -15.95 8.44
N ASP A 84 -2.49 -15.12 9.47
CA ASP A 84 -3.75 -14.91 10.16
C ASP A 84 -4.85 -14.48 9.16
N PRO A 85 -6.08 -14.95 9.31
CA PRO A 85 -7.19 -14.62 8.41
C PRO A 85 -7.42 -13.13 8.17
N ILE A 86 -6.98 -12.25 9.07
CA ILE A 86 -7.06 -10.78 8.87
C ILE A 86 -6.26 -10.29 7.66
N TYR A 87 -5.28 -11.07 7.19
CA TYR A 87 -4.44 -10.74 6.02
C TYR A 87 -4.86 -11.47 4.75
N ASN A 88 -5.95 -12.27 4.76
CA ASN A 88 -6.33 -13.09 3.61
C ASN A 88 -6.52 -12.28 2.34
N ASP A 89 -7.11 -11.09 2.42
CA ASP A 89 -7.35 -10.25 1.24
C ASP A 89 -6.05 -9.91 0.52
N ILE A 90 -5.03 -9.51 1.27
CA ILE A 90 -3.74 -9.15 0.67
C ILE A 90 -2.93 -10.38 0.26
N LEU A 91 -3.02 -11.49 1.00
CA LEU A 91 -2.34 -12.75 0.67
C LEU A 91 -2.88 -13.38 -0.63
N ASN A 92 -4.16 -13.21 -0.92
CA ASN A 92 -4.77 -13.65 -2.18
C ASN A 92 -4.29 -12.83 -3.39
N ILE A 93 -3.98 -11.55 -3.19
CA ILE A 93 -3.48 -10.67 -4.26
C ILE A 93 -1.97 -10.85 -4.44
N SER A 94 -1.23 -10.94 -3.34
CA SER A 94 0.23 -10.97 -3.27
C SER A 94 0.65 -12.14 -2.36
N PRO A 95 0.81 -13.33 -2.92
CA PRO A 95 1.16 -14.51 -2.14
C PRO A 95 2.51 -14.35 -1.45
N MET A 96 2.63 -14.93 -0.26
CA MET A 96 3.85 -14.93 0.53
C MET A 96 4.47 -16.33 0.55
N PHE A 97 5.77 -16.38 0.35
CA PHE A 97 6.60 -17.59 0.45
C PHE A 97 7.59 -17.42 1.61
N THR A 98 7.87 -18.50 2.32
CA THR A 98 8.71 -18.51 3.51
C THR A 98 9.86 -19.51 3.41
N LEU A 99 10.61 -19.71 4.50
CA LEU A 99 11.70 -20.68 4.56
C LEU A 99 11.22 -22.07 4.09
N GLY A 100 12.01 -22.70 3.21
CA GLY A 100 11.66 -24.01 2.61
C GLY A 100 10.71 -23.94 1.40
N GLN A 101 10.13 -22.78 1.07
CA GLN A 101 9.16 -22.61 -0.03
C GLN A 101 9.79 -22.05 -1.33
N MET A 102 11.09 -22.19 -1.50
CA MET A 102 11.80 -21.72 -2.72
C MET A 102 11.24 -22.31 -4.01
N ASP A 103 10.84 -23.60 -4.00
CA ASP A 103 10.28 -24.24 -5.19
C ASP A 103 8.87 -23.70 -5.51
N SER A 104 8.09 -23.34 -4.49
CA SER A 104 6.80 -22.70 -4.68
C SER A 104 6.98 -21.30 -5.30
N LEU A 105 7.95 -20.52 -4.83
CA LEU A 105 8.31 -19.23 -5.45
C LEU A 105 8.78 -19.40 -6.90
N ARG A 106 9.63 -20.40 -7.19
CA ARG A 106 10.07 -20.70 -8.56
C ARG A 106 8.90 -21.06 -9.47
N ASN A 107 7.95 -21.86 -8.98
CA ASN A 107 6.75 -22.22 -9.73
C ASN A 107 5.86 -21.00 -9.97
N PHE A 108 5.70 -20.12 -8.99
CA PHE A 108 4.99 -18.85 -9.15
C PHE A 108 5.61 -18.00 -10.25
N ILE A 109 6.95 -17.80 -10.22
CA ILE A 109 7.66 -17.04 -11.25
C ILE A 109 7.48 -17.70 -12.63
N LYS A 110 7.67 -19.01 -12.74
CA LYS A 110 7.53 -19.75 -14.02
C LYS A 110 6.10 -19.70 -14.58
N THR A 111 5.10 -19.58 -13.73
CA THR A 111 3.70 -19.45 -14.17
C THR A 111 3.49 -18.20 -14.99
N TYR A 112 4.09 -17.08 -14.61
CA TYR A 112 3.95 -15.81 -15.29
C TYR A 112 5.07 -15.52 -16.28
N ILE A 113 6.29 -16.01 -16.01
CA ILE A 113 7.48 -15.78 -16.83
C ILE A 113 8.04 -17.14 -17.29
N PRO A 114 7.36 -17.84 -18.21
CA PRO A 114 7.82 -19.16 -18.68
C PRO A 114 8.99 -19.07 -19.67
N LYS A 115 9.27 -17.87 -20.21
CA LYS A 115 10.31 -17.63 -21.21
C LYS A 115 11.12 -16.39 -20.86
N PRO A 116 12.38 -16.29 -21.33
CA PRO A 116 13.18 -15.08 -21.18
C PRO A 116 12.50 -13.86 -21.84
N ASP A 117 12.74 -12.68 -21.27
CA ASP A 117 12.33 -11.42 -21.87
C ASP A 117 13.09 -11.17 -23.17
N THR A 118 12.38 -10.83 -24.24
CA THR A 118 12.92 -10.46 -25.54
C THR A 118 12.53 -9.02 -25.95
N THR A 119 11.83 -8.31 -25.06
CA THR A 119 11.22 -6.99 -25.34
C THR A 119 11.76 -5.88 -24.45
N ASN A 120 12.78 -6.20 -23.64
CA ASN A 120 13.40 -5.25 -22.70
C ASN A 120 12.39 -4.58 -21.76
N ILE A 121 11.46 -5.35 -21.19
CA ILE A 121 10.39 -4.82 -20.32
C ILE A 121 10.98 -4.10 -19.11
N MET A 122 12.00 -4.68 -18.46
CA MET A 122 12.62 -4.08 -17.27
C MET A 122 13.24 -2.72 -17.58
N GLU A 123 13.95 -2.61 -18.70
CA GLU A 123 14.54 -1.34 -19.17
C GLU A 123 13.44 -0.30 -19.47
N SER A 124 12.34 -0.72 -20.12
CA SER A 124 11.18 0.15 -20.35
C SER A 124 10.58 0.67 -19.06
N ILE A 125 10.41 -0.17 -18.02
CA ILE A 125 9.87 0.26 -16.74
C ILE A 125 10.83 1.19 -16.02
N GLU A 126 12.13 0.86 -16.01
CA GLU A 126 13.15 1.67 -15.33
C GLU A 126 13.29 3.08 -15.93
N HIS A 127 13.25 3.19 -17.26
CA HIS A 127 13.38 4.46 -17.97
C HIS A 127 12.04 5.11 -18.34
N GLY A 128 10.92 4.45 -18.01
CA GLY A 128 9.58 4.93 -18.28
C GLY A 128 9.30 6.29 -17.62
N LYS A 129 8.59 7.17 -18.32
CA LYS A 129 8.22 8.47 -17.77
C LYS A 129 7.24 8.31 -16.62
N LEU A 130 7.46 9.08 -15.56
CA LEU A 130 6.56 9.12 -14.42
C LEU A 130 5.37 10.05 -14.74
N ARG A 131 4.20 9.48 -14.94
CA ARG A 131 2.94 10.20 -15.16
C ARG A 131 1.80 9.55 -14.40
N PRO A 132 1.00 10.33 -13.67
CA PRO A 132 -0.20 9.81 -13.05
C PRO A 132 -1.14 9.23 -14.11
N SER A 133 -1.69 8.04 -13.88
CA SER A 133 -2.73 7.49 -14.74
C SER A 133 -4.00 8.35 -14.70
N LYS A 134 -4.81 8.30 -15.75
CA LYS A 134 -6.13 8.95 -15.74
C LYS A 134 -7.01 8.38 -14.64
N SER A 135 -6.91 7.08 -14.40
CA SER A 135 -7.64 6.40 -13.31
C SER A 135 -7.24 6.94 -11.94
N LEU A 136 -6.00 7.38 -11.74
CA LEU A 136 -5.58 7.97 -10.48
C LEU A 136 -6.32 9.29 -10.17
N GLN A 137 -6.61 10.10 -11.18
CA GLN A 137 -7.41 11.32 -11.01
C GLN A 137 -8.86 10.98 -10.64
N ASP A 138 -9.42 9.95 -11.26
CA ASP A 138 -10.74 9.43 -10.93
C ASP A 138 -10.74 8.72 -9.57
N SER A 139 -9.64 8.08 -9.20
CA SER A 139 -9.47 7.41 -7.90
C SER A 139 -9.53 8.39 -6.71
N ILE A 140 -9.05 9.61 -6.86
CA ILE A 140 -9.24 10.64 -5.82
C ILE A 140 -10.74 10.93 -5.62
N LEU A 141 -11.52 10.97 -6.69
CA LEU A 141 -12.97 11.14 -6.62
C LEU A 141 -13.66 9.92 -6.00
N ASN A 142 -13.22 8.73 -6.37
CA ASN A 142 -13.77 7.47 -5.88
C ASN A 142 -13.41 7.23 -4.41
N MET A 143 -12.21 7.63 -3.99
CA MET A 143 -11.76 7.57 -2.60
C MET A 143 -12.64 8.40 -1.68
N LEU A 144 -13.05 9.59 -2.12
CA LEU A 144 -14.00 10.43 -1.41
C LEU A 144 -15.41 9.82 -1.36
N LYS A 145 -15.72 8.84 -2.25
CA LYS A 145 -16.94 8.03 -2.24
C LYS A 145 -16.80 6.73 -1.43
N GLY A 146 -15.67 6.53 -0.74
CA GLY A 146 -15.43 5.37 0.12
C GLY A 146 -14.73 4.18 -0.54
N ASN A 147 -14.24 4.32 -1.77
CA ASN A 147 -13.45 3.27 -2.40
C ASN A 147 -11.99 3.33 -1.95
N LYS A 148 -11.41 2.21 -1.53
CA LYS A 148 -10.00 2.10 -1.06
C LYS A 148 -9.01 2.11 -2.24
N GLU A 149 -8.92 3.22 -2.98
CA GLU A 149 -8.13 3.24 -4.22
C GLU A 149 -6.76 3.95 -4.12
N PHE A 150 -6.46 4.64 -3.01
CA PHE A 150 -5.15 5.26 -2.83
C PHE A 150 -4.24 4.35 -2.02
N VAL A 151 -3.28 3.75 -2.69
CA VAL A 151 -2.29 2.89 -2.04
C VAL A 151 -1.30 3.76 -1.29
N LEU A 152 -1.28 3.60 0.02
CA LEU A 152 -0.27 4.16 0.89
C LEU A 152 0.93 3.19 0.93
N ILE A 153 2.13 3.72 0.74
CA ILE A 153 3.35 2.90 0.73
C ILE A 153 4.09 3.02 2.07
N ASP A 154 4.71 1.92 2.48
CA ASP A 154 5.64 1.85 3.62
C ASP A 154 5.18 2.67 4.85
N ASP A 155 6.00 3.64 5.29
CA ASP A 155 5.73 4.48 6.46
C ASP A 155 4.42 5.27 6.34
N GLN A 156 3.98 5.63 5.13
CA GLN A 156 2.69 6.31 4.95
C GLN A 156 1.52 5.44 5.42
N LYS A 157 1.57 4.13 5.15
CA LYS A 157 0.54 3.18 5.58
C LYS A 157 0.58 3.00 7.10
N VAL A 158 1.78 2.88 7.67
CA VAL A 158 1.96 2.75 9.13
C VAL A 158 1.41 3.99 9.85
N GLU A 159 1.81 5.19 9.42
CA GLU A 159 1.34 6.45 9.99
C GLU A 159 -0.19 6.62 9.85
N PHE A 160 -0.74 6.29 8.70
CA PHE A 160 -2.19 6.33 8.47
C PHE A 160 -2.93 5.46 9.50
N GLU A 161 -2.51 4.21 9.69
CA GLU A 161 -3.16 3.29 10.62
C GLU A 161 -3.00 3.73 12.09
N GLN A 162 -1.86 4.30 12.45
CA GLN A 162 -1.63 4.86 13.77
C GLN A 162 -2.55 6.05 14.07
N ILE A 163 -2.66 7.00 13.12
CA ILE A 163 -3.53 8.16 13.29
C ILE A 163 -5.00 7.75 13.32
N LYS A 164 -5.41 6.84 12.43
CA LYS A 164 -6.76 6.28 12.39
C LYS A 164 -7.13 5.66 13.73
N LYS A 165 -6.25 4.81 14.27
CA LYS A 165 -6.45 4.23 15.60
C LYS A 165 -6.55 5.28 16.70
N ALA A 166 -5.62 6.25 16.74
CA ALA A 166 -5.64 7.33 17.72
C ALA A 166 -6.92 8.16 17.66
N ALA A 167 -7.45 8.42 16.46
CA ALA A 167 -8.71 9.12 16.28
C ALA A 167 -9.91 8.32 16.82
N LEU A 168 -9.96 7.02 16.52
CA LEU A 168 -11.02 6.14 17.03
C LEU A 168 -10.98 6.01 18.56
N ASP A 169 -9.79 5.89 19.15
CA ASP A 169 -9.61 5.82 20.59
C ASP A 169 -10.00 7.15 21.29
N ALA A 170 -9.68 8.29 20.67
CA ALA A 170 -10.10 9.60 21.15
C ALA A 170 -11.63 9.76 21.14
N ILE A 171 -12.31 9.28 20.09
CA ILE A 171 -13.78 9.28 20.00
C ILE A 171 -14.38 8.41 21.10
N LYS A 172 -13.87 7.17 21.28
CA LYS A 172 -14.37 6.22 22.31
C LYS A 172 -14.17 6.74 23.74
N SER A 173 -13.02 7.36 24.00
CA SER A 173 -12.68 7.91 25.33
C SER A 173 -13.24 9.33 25.57
N ASN A 174 -13.84 9.95 24.56
CA ASN A 174 -14.29 11.35 24.58
C ASN A 174 -13.17 12.32 24.99
N GLN A 175 -11.94 12.05 24.53
CA GLN A 175 -10.76 12.86 24.83
C GLN A 175 -10.31 13.61 23.59
N LYS A 176 -9.92 14.89 23.77
CA LYS A 176 -9.28 15.66 22.70
C LYS A 176 -7.84 15.23 22.53
N THR A 177 -7.47 14.83 21.32
CA THR A 177 -6.12 14.37 20.99
C THR A 177 -5.53 15.24 19.87
N VAL A 178 -4.25 15.56 19.97
CA VAL A 178 -3.48 16.22 18.90
C VAL A 178 -2.40 15.26 18.42
N TYR A 179 -2.43 14.94 17.13
CA TYR A 179 -1.43 14.09 16.49
C TYR A 179 -0.59 14.94 15.53
N ILE A 180 0.74 14.94 15.71
CA ILE A 180 1.66 15.75 14.90
C ILE A 180 2.48 14.85 14.00
N VAL A 181 2.21 14.92 12.68
CA VAL A 181 2.98 14.21 11.65
C VAL A 181 4.09 15.10 11.14
N ARG A 182 5.35 14.66 11.29
CA ARG A 182 6.53 15.36 10.79
C ARG A 182 7.12 14.62 9.59
N GLY A 183 7.53 15.36 8.59
CA GLY A 183 8.18 14.79 7.40
C GLY A 183 8.65 15.88 6.45
N GLY A 184 9.66 15.59 5.65
CA GLY A 184 10.20 16.49 4.65
C GLY A 184 9.23 16.82 3.50
N PRO A 185 9.60 17.71 2.58
CA PRO A 185 8.85 17.93 1.34
C PRO A 185 8.73 16.63 0.53
N GLY A 186 7.57 16.39 -0.09
CA GLY A 186 7.37 15.22 -0.96
C GLY A 186 7.16 13.86 -0.27
N THR A 187 7.17 13.78 1.08
CA THR A 187 7.00 12.51 1.81
C THR A 187 5.56 11.98 1.87
N GLY A 188 4.61 12.62 1.20
CA GLY A 188 3.23 12.14 1.11
C GLY A 188 2.31 12.55 2.25
N LYS A 189 2.68 13.51 3.12
CA LYS A 189 1.81 13.98 4.23
C LYS A 189 0.39 14.33 3.79
N SER A 190 0.25 15.01 2.66
CA SER A 190 -1.06 15.36 2.11
C SER A 190 -1.85 14.13 1.63
N VAL A 191 -1.15 13.11 1.13
CA VAL A 191 -1.76 11.83 0.74
C VAL A 191 -2.34 11.13 1.96
N VAL A 192 -1.58 11.04 3.06
CA VAL A 192 -2.06 10.48 4.33
C VAL A 192 -3.27 11.27 4.84
N ALA A 193 -3.21 12.60 4.83
CA ALA A 193 -4.30 13.45 5.32
C ALA A 193 -5.60 13.29 4.52
N ILE A 194 -5.51 13.15 3.18
CA ILE A 194 -6.68 12.93 2.32
C ILE A 194 -7.26 11.53 2.53
N ASN A 195 -6.41 10.50 2.69
CA ASN A 195 -6.87 9.15 3.03
C ASN A 195 -7.61 9.13 4.38
N LEU A 196 -7.10 9.84 5.39
CA LEU A 196 -7.78 9.98 6.69
C LEU A 196 -9.12 10.71 6.56
N LEU A 197 -9.19 11.77 5.77
CA LEU A 197 -10.44 12.47 5.50
C LEU A 197 -11.48 11.54 4.88
N ALA A 198 -11.09 10.78 3.84
CA ALA A 198 -11.97 9.82 3.17
C ALA A 198 -12.43 8.71 4.13
N GLU A 199 -11.53 8.17 4.93
CA GLU A 199 -11.85 7.14 5.92
C GLU A 199 -12.84 7.65 6.98
N CYS A 200 -12.64 8.88 7.48
CA CYS A 200 -13.58 9.49 8.42
C CYS A 200 -14.98 9.68 7.82
N ILE A 201 -15.06 10.20 6.60
CA ILE A 201 -16.33 10.41 5.90
C ILE A 201 -17.04 9.07 5.66
N HIS A 202 -16.29 8.04 5.20
CA HIS A 202 -16.84 6.71 4.97
C HIS A 202 -17.45 6.09 6.24
N ASN A 203 -16.81 6.31 7.39
CA ASN A 203 -17.30 5.83 8.69
C ASN A 203 -18.34 6.76 9.34
N GLY A 204 -18.83 7.79 8.62
CA GLY A 204 -19.85 8.71 9.11
C GLY A 204 -19.36 9.76 10.12
N TYR A 205 -18.06 9.95 10.26
CA TYR A 205 -17.48 10.96 11.12
C TYR A 205 -17.39 12.32 10.42
N MET A 206 -17.64 13.38 11.14
CA MET A 206 -17.41 14.75 10.65
C MET A 206 -15.91 15.03 10.64
N ALA A 207 -15.35 15.34 9.47
CA ALA A 207 -13.95 15.67 9.31
C ALA A 207 -13.76 16.87 8.38
N GLN A 208 -12.70 17.63 8.62
CA GLN A 208 -12.34 18.79 7.80
C GLN A 208 -10.85 18.76 7.44
N TYR A 209 -10.54 19.01 6.18
CA TYR A 209 -9.18 19.25 5.71
C TYR A 209 -8.92 20.75 5.60
N ILE A 210 -7.97 21.26 6.40
CA ILE A 210 -7.61 22.67 6.43
C ILE A 210 -6.19 22.83 5.88
N THR A 211 -6.02 23.71 4.91
CA THR A 211 -4.70 24.03 4.33
C THR A 211 -4.60 25.51 4.03
N SER A 212 -3.42 26.09 4.26
CA SER A 212 -3.09 27.46 3.86
C SER A 212 -2.83 27.58 2.35
N ASN A 213 -2.48 26.48 1.68
CA ASN A 213 -2.22 26.47 0.23
C ASN A 213 -3.53 26.46 -0.57
N ALA A 214 -3.73 27.47 -1.42
CA ALA A 214 -4.96 27.64 -2.20
C ALA A 214 -5.11 26.56 -3.31
N ALA A 215 -4.01 26.11 -3.92
CA ALA A 215 -4.07 25.16 -5.04
C ALA A 215 -4.67 23.80 -4.65
N PRO A 216 -4.18 23.08 -3.62
CA PRO A 216 -4.82 21.85 -3.14
C PRO A 216 -6.27 22.07 -2.70
N ARG A 217 -6.53 23.19 -1.99
CA ARG A 217 -7.88 23.52 -1.52
C ARG A 217 -8.88 23.63 -2.66
N ASN A 218 -8.53 24.32 -3.74
CA ASN A 218 -9.40 24.49 -4.89
C ASN A 218 -9.64 23.17 -5.64
N VAL A 219 -8.60 22.36 -5.82
CA VAL A 219 -8.70 21.04 -6.45
C VAL A 219 -9.63 20.14 -5.64
N TYR A 220 -9.40 19.97 -4.35
CA TYR A 220 -10.21 19.12 -3.49
C TYR A 220 -11.65 19.64 -3.33
N SER A 221 -11.86 20.96 -3.21
CA SER A 221 -13.20 21.55 -3.15
C SER A 221 -13.99 21.27 -4.43
N THR A 222 -13.35 21.42 -5.61
CA THR A 222 -14.00 21.12 -6.89
C THR A 222 -14.32 19.63 -7.04
N MET A 223 -13.43 18.74 -6.59
CA MET A 223 -13.62 17.31 -6.61
C MET A 223 -14.78 16.88 -5.68
N LEU A 224 -14.79 17.38 -4.45
CA LEU A 224 -15.86 17.10 -3.48
C LEU A 224 -17.24 17.55 -4.01
N GLN A 225 -17.33 18.75 -4.61
CA GLN A 225 -18.60 19.24 -5.18
C GLN A 225 -19.10 18.39 -6.36
N LYS A 226 -18.22 17.78 -7.14
CA LYS A 226 -18.59 16.87 -8.22
C LYS A 226 -18.95 15.46 -7.74
N GLY A 227 -18.41 15.03 -6.61
CA GLY A 227 -18.61 13.69 -6.06
C GLY A 227 -19.91 13.50 -5.28
N PHE A 228 -20.55 14.59 -4.81
CA PHE A 228 -21.77 14.57 -4.00
C PHE A 228 -23.01 15.09 -4.76
N LYS A 229 -22.94 15.20 -6.08
CA LYS A 229 -24.08 15.33 -6.97
C LYS A 229 -24.38 13.95 -7.57
#